data_eedab10f5045914be971587d4a0e60d2
#
_entry.id   eedab10f5045914be971587d4a0e60d2
#
_cell.length_a   1.000
_cell.length_b   1.000
_cell.length_c   1.000
_cell.angle_alpha   90.00
_cell.angle_beta   90.00
_cell.angle_gamma   90.00
#
_symmetry.space_group_name_H-M   'P 1'
#
loop_
_entity.id
_entity.type
_entity.pdbx_description
1 polymer ?
#
loop_
_entity_poly.entity_id
_entity_poly.type
_entity_poly.pdbx_seq_one_letter_code
_entity_poly.pdbx_strand_id
1 'polypeptide(L)'
;MAARTVGGLTLPVPVAGHPALELCNTRANWTSADYREYLVSLDHAVTLAVDRELMDGTAARDLAARAAAEPRAAEVALGRVLALRRDLYAVLTDPEPGAAARRLDRAMLAARRRRHFLGRDEAGVPAWSQVIDLDTPLDVFARAAEDLLTTAAGAHVRACGGTGCGWLFTDPSHRRRWCSMQWCGNREKARRHAARAVHGRTAT
;
A
#
# COMPACT_ATOMS: atom_id res chain seq x y z
N MET A 1 -15.19 4.21 -1.01
CA MET A 1 -14.25 3.57 -0.07
C MET A 1 -13.94 4.55 1.03
N ALA A 2 -13.64 4.07 2.24
CA ALA A 2 -13.38 4.96 3.36
C ALA A 2 -12.00 5.60 3.24
N ALA A 3 -11.95 6.89 3.53
CA ALA A 3 -10.75 7.70 3.57
C ALA A 3 -10.71 8.47 4.89
N ARG A 4 -9.52 8.90 5.28
CA ARG A 4 -9.26 9.74 6.45
C ARG A 4 -8.24 10.82 6.10
N THR A 5 -8.20 11.87 6.87
CA THR A 5 -7.18 12.92 6.75
C THR A 5 -6.01 12.62 7.68
N VAL A 6 -4.79 12.65 7.15
CA VAL A 6 -3.53 12.49 7.88
C VAL A 6 -2.59 13.58 7.40
N GLY A 7 -2.10 14.42 8.29
CA GLY A 7 -1.22 15.54 7.92
C GLY A 7 -1.82 16.49 6.86
N GLY A 8 -3.14 16.67 6.84
CA GLY A 8 -3.84 17.46 5.83
C GLY A 8 -4.10 16.74 4.49
N LEU A 9 -3.59 15.53 4.29
CA LEU A 9 -3.74 14.76 3.07
C LEU A 9 -4.80 13.66 3.23
N THR A 10 -5.48 13.32 2.13
CA THR A 10 -6.49 12.26 2.12
C THR A 10 -5.83 10.91 1.83
N LEU A 11 -5.85 10.01 2.80
CA LEU A 11 -5.37 8.63 2.68
C LEU A 11 -6.51 7.62 2.91
N PRO A 12 -6.40 6.38 2.40
CA PRO A 12 -7.35 5.33 2.71
C PRO A 12 -7.29 4.97 4.20
N VAL A 13 -8.42 4.53 4.75
CA VAL A 13 -8.45 3.94 6.09
C VAL A 13 -7.68 2.63 6.08
N PRO A 14 -6.77 2.39 7.04
CA PRO A 14 -5.98 1.17 7.11
C PRO A 14 -6.86 -0.04 7.44
N VAL A 15 -6.75 -1.08 6.62
CA VAL A 15 -7.53 -2.32 6.77
C VAL A 15 -6.72 -3.58 6.47
N ALA A 16 -5.50 -3.40 5.97
CA ALA A 16 -4.71 -4.47 5.37
C ALA A 16 -3.96 -5.32 6.40
N GLY A 17 -3.54 -4.71 7.51
CA GLY A 17 -2.75 -5.38 8.55
C GLY A 17 -1.26 -5.48 8.24
N HIS A 18 -0.78 -4.87 7.15
CA HIS A 18 0.64 -4.80 6.80
C HIS A 18 0.95 -3.56 5.95
N PRO A 19 2.07 -2.81 6.21
CA PRO A 19 2.40 -1.58 5.49
C PRO A 19 2.49 -1.73 3.97
N ALA A 20 3.06 -2.82 3.46
CA ALA A 20 3.14 -3.09 2.04
C ALA A 20 1.76 -3.26 1.38
N LEU A 21 0.80 -3.86 2.08
CA LEU A 21 -0.58 -3.99 1.61
C LEU A 21 -1.34 -2.67 1.70
N GLU A 22 -1.04 -1.83 2.70
CA GLU A 22 -1.61 -0.48 2.77
C GLU A 22 -1.15 0.37 1.59
N LEU A 23 0.11 0.21 1.12
CA LEU A 23 0.56 0.80 -0.13
C LEU A 23 -0.31 0.33 -1.32
N CYS A 24 -0.57 -0.97 -1.45
CA CYS A 24 -1.45 -1.50 -2.50
C CYS A 24 -2.85 -0.89 -2.43
N ASN A 25 -3.37 -0.69 -1.23
CA ASN A 25 -4.71 -0.16 -0.99
C ASN A 25 -4.84 1.36 -1.22
N THR A 26 -3.74 2.06 -1.54
CA THR A 26 -3.80 3.46 -2.01
C THR A 26 -4.42 3.61 -3.39
N ARG A 27 -4.57 2.54 -4.15
CA ARG A 27 -5.44 2.50 -5.32
C ARG A 27 -6.76 1.84 -4.91
N ALA A 28 -7.87 2.55 -5.06
CA ALA A 28 -9.18 1.97 -4.87
C ALA A 28 -9.73 1.41 -6.18
N ASN A 29 -10.63 0.43 -6.07
CA ASN A 29 -11.31 -0.19 -7.21
C ASN A 29 -10.35 -0.87 -8.22
N TRP A 30 -9.42 -1.68 -7.72
CA TRP A 30 -8.43 -2.39 -8.54
C TRP A 30 -9.03 -3.20 -9.70
N THR A 31 -10.22 -3.74 -9.51
CA THR A 31 -10.90 -4.59 -10.48
C THR A 31 -11.98 -3.84 -11.29
N SER A 32 -11.92 -2.50 -11.32
CA SER A 32 -12.82 -1.63 -12.06
C SER A 32 -12.03 -0.68 -12.95
N ALA A 33 -12.61 -0.29 -14.10
CA ALA A 33 -12.06 0.77 -14.94
C ALA A 33 -12.15 2.14 -14.24
N ASP A 34 -13.16 2.34 -13.38
CA ASP A 34 -13.32 3.54 -12.55
C ASP A 34 -12.58 3.34 -11.21
N TYR A 35 -11.29 3.64 -11.21
CA TYR A 35 -10.47 3.58 -10.00
C TYR A 35 -10.21 4.98 -9.41
N ARG A 36 -9.94 5.02 -8.12
CA ARG A 36 -9.48 6.24 -7.43
C ARG A 36 -8.03 6.07 -6.97
N GLU A 37 -7.19 7.06 -7.31
CA GLU A 37 -5.82 7.16 -6.83
C GLU A 37 -5.77 8.02 -5.56
N TYR A 38 -5.11 7.53 -4.52
CA TYR A 38 -4.84 8.28 -3.30
C TYR A 38 -3.43 8.88 -3.28
N LEU A 39 -2.46 8.24 -3.94
CA LEU A 39 -1.10 8.79 -4.04
C LEU A 39 -1.00 9.75 -5.23
N VAL A 40 -1.44 10.97 -5.05
CA VAL A 40 -1.45 12.00 -6.11
C VAL A 40 -0.21 12.92 -6.07
N SER A 41 0.59 12.85 -5.00
CA SER A 41 1.90 13.51 -4.90
C SER A 41 2.86 12.63 -4.06
N LEU A 42 4.16 12.96 -4.10
CA LEU A 42 5.15 12.27 -3.28
C LEU A 42 4.86 12.44 -1.78
N ASP A 43 4.27 13.57 -1.37
CA ASP A 43 3.89 13.83 0.02
C ASP A 43 2.87 12.82 0.55
N HIS A 44 1.97 12.32 -0.30
CA HIS A 44 1.05 11.24 0.10
C HIS A 44 1.80 9.95 0.41
N ALA A 45 2.84 9.62 -0.36
CA ALA A 45 3.67 8.43 -0.10
C ALA A 45 4.52 8.60 1.16
N VAL A 46 5.10 9.79 1.38
CA VAL A 46 5.83 10.15 2.60
C VAL A 46 4.90 10.07 3.82
N THR A 47 3.73 10.70 3.74
CA THR A 47 2.74 10.70 4.85
C THR A 47 2.26 9.29 5.16
N LEU A 48 2.03 8.45 4.14
CA LEU A 48 1.69 7.05 4.35
C LEU A 48 2.84 6.28 5.03
N ALA A 49 4.09 6.53 4.65
CA ALA A 49 5.25 5.88 5.25
C ALA A 49 5.40 6.23 6.74
N VAL A 50 5.18 7.50 7.11
CA VAL A 50 5.17 7.94 8.53
C VAL A 50 3.99 7.31 9.28
N ASP A 51 2.81 7.36 8.72
CA ASP A 51 1.58 6.79 9.29
C ASP A 51 1.66 5.26 9.50
N ARG A 52 2.53 4.58 8.74
CA ARG A 52 2.80 3.13 8.87
C ARG A 52 4.11 2.84 9.61
N GLU A 53 4.70 3.86 10.27
CA GLU A 53 5.92 3.73 11.09
C GLU A 53 7.14 3.19 10.31
N LEU A 54 7.17 3.42 8.99
CA LEU A 54 8.30 3.06 8.14
C LEU A 54 9.37 4.15 8.08
N MET A 55 9.05 5.37 8.53
CA MET A 55 9.89 6.56 8.49
C MET A 55 9.53 7.48 9.66
N ASP A 56 10.52 8.16 10.21
CA ASP A 56 10.30 9.18 11.23
C ASP A 56 9.84 10.52 10.65
N GLY A 57 9.21 11.35 11.50
CA GLY A 57 8.67 12.64 11.09
C GLY A 57 9.72 13.71 10.76
N THR A 58 10.99 13.55 11.16
CA THR A 58 12.07 14.49 10.83
C THR A 58 12.49 14.27 9.38
N ALA A 59 12.80 13.03 9.02
CA ALA A 59 13.08 12.66 7.63
C ALA A 59 11.93 13.06 6.68
N ALA A 60 10.67 12.92 7.13
CA ALA A 60 9.50 13.31 6.35
C ALA A 60 9.46 14.81 6.05
N ARG A 61 9.79 15.68 7.04
CA ARG A 61 9.85 17.15 6.83
C ARG A 61 10.93 17.54 5.82
N ASP A 62 12.10 16.94 5.92
CA ASP A 62 13.21 17.18 5.00
C ASP A 62 12.85 16.76 3.57
N LEU A 63 12.15 15.63 3.42
CA LEU A 63 11.66 15.16 2.13
C LEU A 63 10.59 16.07 1.54
N ALA A 64 9.66 16.56 2.34
CA ALA A 64 8.63 17.51 1.89
C ALA A 64 9.27 18.81 1.36
N ALA A 65 10.28 19.34 2.06
CA ALA A 65 11.03 20.52 1.61
C ALA A 65 11.75 20.26 0.28
N ARG A 66 12.41 19.10 0.13
CA ARG A 66 13.08 18.71 -1.13
C ARG A 66 12.08 18.52 -2.27
N ALA A 67 10.94 17.85 -2.00
CA ALA A 67 9.91 17.64 -3.01
C ALA A 67 9.33 18.96 -3.53
N ALA A 68 9.17 19.97 -2.66
CA ALA A 68 8.74 21.31 -3.04
C ALA A 68 9.81 22.05 -3.86
N ALA A 69 11.09 21.86 -3.55
CA ALA A 69 12.20 22.48 -4.30
C ALA A 69 12.44 21.81 -5.67
N GLU A 70 12.15 20.51 -5.79
CA GLU A 70 12.44 19.68 -6.97
C GLU A 70 11.19 18.97 -7.50
N PRO A 71 10.14 19.69 -7.95
CA PRO A 71 8.83 19.09 -8.25
C PRO A 71 8.87 18.02 -9.36
N ARG A 72 9.70 18.19 -10.37
CA ARG A 72 9.88 17.18 -11.44
C ARG A 72 10.54 15.90 -10.92
N ALA A 73 11.54 16.03 -10.06
CA ALA A 73 12.19 14.87 -9.44
C ALA A 73 11.23 14.15 -8.49
N ALA A 74 10.41 14.89 -7.73
CA ALA A 74 9.37 14.34 -6.86
C ALA A 74 8.31 13.57 -7.65
N GLU A 75 7.89 14.05 -8.82
CA GLU A 75 6.95 13.34 -9.71
C GLU A 75 7.56 12.02 -10.23
N VAL A 76 8.82 12.03 -10.63
CA VAL A 76 9.55 10.81 -11.04
C VAL A 76 9.64 9.81 -9.88
N ALA A 77 9.98 10.28 -8.68
CA ALA A 77 10.04 9.44 -7.48
C ALA A 77 8.67 8.83 -7.15
N LEU A 78 7.59 9.61 -7.20
CA LEU A 78 6.23 9.10 -7.07
C LEU A 78 5.93 8.00 -8.10
N GLY A 79 6.27 8.23 -9.37
CA GLY A 79 6.10 7.24 -10.44
C GLY A 79 6.75 5.90 -10.12
N ARG A 80 7.93 5.90 -9.48
CA ARG A 80 8.62 4.68 -9.01
C ARG A 80 7.86 3.98 -7.87
N VAL A 81 7.31 4.73 -6.91
CA VAL A 81 6.47 4.17 -5.84
C VAL A 81 5.21 3.52 -6.41
N LEU A 82 4.56 4.19 -7.37
CA LEU A 82 3.37 3.65 -8.06
C LEU A 82 3.70 2.38 -8.87
N ALA A 83 4.88 2.32 -9.46
CA ALA A 83 5.36 1.12 -10.16
C ALA A 83 5.61 -0.04 -9.19
N LEU A 84 6.29 0.21 -8.06
CA LEU A 84 6.48 -0.78 -6.99
C LEU A 84 5.14 -1.34 -6.51
N ARG A 85 4.16 -0.46 -6.23
CA ARG A 85 2.81 -0.83 -5.81
C ARG A 85 2.14 -1.76 -6.81
N ARG A 86 2.19 -1.41 -8.11
CA ARG A 86 1.60 -2.21 -9.18
C ARG A 86 2.25 -3.58 -9.28
N ASP A 87 3.57 -3.65 -9.21
CA ASP A 87 4.32 -4.89 -9.31
C ASP A 87 4.08 -5.78 -8.08
N LEU A 88 4.03 -5.21 -6.87
CA LEU A 88 3.68 -5.94 -5.66
C LEU A 88 2.24 -6.49 -5.72
N TYR A 89 1.29 -5.67 -6.19
CA TYR A 89 -0.10 -6.12 -6.34
C TYR A 89 -0.19 -7.30 -7.31
N ALA A 90 0.50 -7.22 -8.45
CA ALA A 90 0.54 -8.31 -9.42
C ALA A 90 1.15 -9.60 -8.83
N VAL A 91 2.27 -9.48 -8.09
CA VAL A 91 2.91 -10.65 -7.43
C VAL A 91 1.96 -11.33 -6.43
N LEU A 92 1.10 -10.56 -5.77
CA LEU A 92 0.18 -11.08 -4.75
C LEU A 92 -1.15 -11.61 -5.31
N THR A 93 -1.48 -11.30 -6.56
CA THR A 93 -2.81 -11.62 -7.13
C THR A 93 -2.77 -12.41 -8.43
N ASP A 94 -1.66 -12.38 -9.15
CA ASP A 94 -1.46 -13.10 -10.40
C ASP A 94 -0.70 -14.41 -10.11
N PRO A 95 -1.19 -15.58 -10.53
CA PRO A 95 -0.48 -16.84 -10.35
C PRO A 95 0.83 -16.91 -11.16
N GLU A 96 0.96 -16.11 -12.24
CA GLU A 96 2.15 -16.06 -13.08
C GLU A 96 2.73 -14.64 -13.22
N PRO A 97 3.21 -14.01 -12.12
CA PRO A 97 3.59 -12.60 -12.09
C PRO A 97 4.86 -12.25 -12.89
N GLY A 98 5.62 -13.22 -13.32
CA GLY A 98 6.77 -13.16 -14.24
C GLY A 98 7.59 -11.87 -14.24
N ALA A 99 7.25 -10.94 -15.13
CA ALA A 99 7.97 -9.66 -15.25
C ALA A 99 7.80 -8.75 -14.03
N ALA A 100 6.65 -8.78 -13.35
CA ALA A 100 6.40 -8.00 -12.14
C ALA A 100 7.29 -8.49 -11.00
N ALA A 101 7.42 -9.81 -10.82
CA ALA A 101 8.31 -10.40 -9.81
C ALA A 101 9.77 -9.96 -10.01
N ARG A 102 10.27 -9.97 -11.26
CA ARG A 102 11.64 -9.51 -11.58
C ARG A 102 11.85 -8.01 -11.31
N ARG A 103 10.84 -7.16 -11.54
CA ARG A 103 10.94 -5.72 -11.24
C ARG A 103 10.90 -5.47 -9.74
N LEU A 104 10.04 -6.18 -9.03
CA LEU A 104 9.93 -6.11 -7.56
C LEU A 104 11.23 -6.56 -6.89
N ASP A 105 11.83 -7.68 -7.33
CA ASP A 105 13.14 -8.16 -6.85
C ASP A 105 14.23 -7.09 -7.01
N ARG A 106 14.34 -6.46 -8.19
CA ARG A 106 15.29 -5.37 -8.40
C ARG A 106 15.08 -4.18 -7.46
N ALA A 107 13.82 -3.81 -7.20
CA ALA A 107 13.49 -2.70 -6.29
C ALA A 107 13.89 -3.04 -4.84
N MET A 108 13.59 -4.26 -4.37
CA MET A 108 13.98 -4.73 -3.03
C MET A 108 15.49 -4.79 -2.87
N LEU A 109 16.21 -5.31 -3.88
CA LEU A 109 17.66 -5.37 -3.87
C LEU A 109 18.31 -3.96 -3.87
N ALA A 110 17.75 -3.02 -4.64
CA ALA A 110 18.21 -1.63 -4.66
C ALA A 110 18.01 -0.98 -3.27
N ALA A 111 16.85 -1.14 -2.66
CA ALA A 111 16.54 -0.59 -1.33
C ALA A 111 17.47 -1.14 -0.23
N ARG A 112 17.84 -2.43 -0.31
CA ARG A 112 18.84 -3.02 0.60
C ARG A 112 20.21 -2.34 0.50
N ARG A 113 20.68 -2.04 -0.71
CA ARG A 113 21.99 -1.43 -0.97
C ARG A 113 22.09 0.02 -0.48
N ARG A 114 20.97 0.67 -0.23
CA ARG A 114 20.90 2.05 0.27
C ARG A 114 20.86 2.15 1.80
N ARG A 115 21.03 1.03 2.49
CA ARG A 115 20.99 0.92 3.94
C ARG A 115 22.26 0.24 4.46
N HIS A 116 22.85 0.83 5.50
CA HIS A 116 24.06 0.32 6.14
C HIS A 116 23.84 0.12 7.62
N PHE A 117 24.30 -1.01 8.15
CA PHE A 117 24.30 -1.23 9.59
C PHE A 117 25.42 -0.42 10.24
N LEU A 118 25.07 0.48 11.15
CA LEU A 118 26.02 1.34 11.86
C LEU A 118 26.63 0.69 13.11
N GLY A 119 26.08 -0.44 13.55
CA GLY A 119 26.36 -1.03 14.84
C GLY A 119 25.48 -0.41 15.92
N ARG A 120 25.84 0.74 16.45
CA ARG A 120 25.06 1.45 17.48
C ARG A 120 25.00 2.94 17.16
N ASP A 121 23.88 3.60 17.51
CA ASP A 121 23.74 5.04 17.48
C ASP A 121 24.39 5.71 18.70
N GLU A 122 24.24 7.03 18.82
CA GLU A 122 24.78 7.83 19.94
C GLU A 122 24.19 7.42 21.30
N ALA A 123 23.00 6.84 21.32
CA ALA A 123 22.34 6.30 22.53
C ALA A 123 22.75 4.84 22.81
N GLY A 124 23.63 4.24 22.00
CA GLY A 124 24.07 2.86 22.16
C GLY A 124 23.08 1.81 21.66
N VAL A 125 22.05 2.22 20.92
CA VAL A 125 21.01 1.33 20.37
C VAL A 125 21.47 0.82 19.00
N PRO A 126 21.24 -0.47 18.67
CA PRO A 126 21.52 -0.98 17.32
C PRO A 126 20.77 -0.15 16.26
N ALA A 127 21.51 0.37 15.29
CA ALA A 127 20.97 1.33 14.34
C ALA A 127 21.42 1.05 12.90
N TRP A 128 20.57 1.46 11.97
CA TRP A 128 20.83 1.45 10.55
C TRP A 128 20.87 2.88 10.03
N SER A 129 21.88 3.21 9.23
CA SER A 129 21.85 4.40 8.37
C SER A 129 21.18 4.08 7.04
N GLN A 130 20.47 5.03 6.49
CA GLN A 130 19.96 4.98 5.13
C GLN A 130 20.13 6.35 4.46
N VAL A 131 20.28 6.36 3.16
CA VAL A 131 20.25 7.59 2.38
C VAL A 131 18.84 8.18 2.44
N ILE A 132 18.73 9.46 2.81
CA ILE A 132 17.47 10.21 2.85
C ILE A 132 17.42 11.14 1.64
N ASP A 133 16.59 10.78 0.65
CA ASP A 133 16.32 11.56 -0.55
C ASP A 133 14.92 11.24 -1.10
N LEU A 134 14.57 11.76 -2.29
CA LEU A 134 13.23 11.57 -2.87
C LEU A 134 12.86 10.11 -3.17
N ASP A 135 13.84 9.19 -3.23
CA ASP A 135 13.59 7.75 -3.38
C ASP A 135 13.38 7.03 -2.03
N THR A 136 13.51 7.71 -0.90
CA THR A 136 13.30 7.09 0.44
C THR A 136 11.92 6.44 0.61
N PRO A 137 10.79 7.03 0.13
CA PRO A 137 9.49 6.34 0.19
C PRO A 137 9.48 5.02 -0.60
N LEU A 138 10.14 4.98 -1.76
CA LEU A 138 10.31 3.74 -2.53
C LEU A 138 11.06 2.69 -1.72
N ASP A 139 12.18 3.08 -1.09
CA ASP A 139 13.03 2.16 -0.33
C ASP A 139 12.31 1.56 0.88
N VAL A 140 11.59 2.38 1.65
CA VAL A 140 10.89 1.89 2.85
C VAL A 140 9.74 0.96 2.48
N PHE A 141 9.00 1.23 1.40
CA PHE A 141 7.95 0.34 0.93
C PHE A 141 8.50 -0.92 0.24
N ALA A 142 9.65 -0.85 -0.44
CA ALA A 142 10.31 -2.04 -1.00
C ALA A 142 10.76 -3.00 0.12
N ARG A 143 11.28 -2.46 1.23
CA ARG A 143 11.62 -3.27 2.41
C ARG A 143 10.39 -3.86 3.09
N ALA A 144 9.31 -3.08 3.20
CA ALA A 144 8.05 -3.60 3.72
C ALA A 144 7.46 -4.70 2.82
N ALA A 145 7.61 -4.58 1.50
CA ALA A 145 7.23 -5.64 0.55
C ALA A 145 8.07 -6.90 0.76
N GLU A 146 9.37 -6.76 0.94
CA GLU A 146 10.27 -7.87 1.25
C GLU A 146 9.89 -8.57 2.56
N ASP A 147 9.64 -7.81 3.64
CA ASP A 147 9.20 -8.37 4.91
C ASP A 147 7.89 -9.16 4.76
N LEU A 148 6.91 -8.61 4.04
CA LEU A 148 5.67 -9.32 3.74
C LEU A 148 5.93 -10.65 3.03
N LEU A 149 6.75 -10.65 1.97
CA LEU A 149 6.94 -11.81 1.08
C LEU A 149 7.82 -12.90 1.70
N THR A 150 8.67 -12.54 2.65
CA THR A 150 9.60 -13.49 3.31
C THR A 150 9.11 -13.98 4.66
N THR A 151 7.96 -13.51 5.14
CA THR A 151 7.36 -13.93 6.41
C THR A 151 6.05 -14.69 6.19
N ALA A 152 5.54 -15.32 7.26
CA ALA A 152 4.26 -16.04 7.23
C ALA A 152 3.07 -15.13 6.83
N ALA A 153 3.19 -13.80 7.00
CA ALA A 153 2.15 -12.86 6.62
C ALA A 153 1.81 -12.91 5.12
N GLY A 154 2.82 -13.15 4.26
CA GLY A 154 2.63 -13.28 2.81
C GLY A 154 1.71 -14.43 2.41
N ALA A 155 1.78 -15.57 3.11
CA ALA A 155 0.93 -16.73 2.85
C ALA A 155 -0.56 -16.49 3.20
N HIS A 156 -0.86 -15.46 3.99
CA HIS A 156 -2.21 -15.13 4.43
C HIS A 156 -2.82 -13.92 3.72
N VAL A 157 -2.19 -13.42 2.66
CA VAL A 157 -2.73 -12.30 1.87
C VAL A 157 -3.94 -12.75 1.07
N ARG A 158 -5.00 -11.94 1.10
CA ARG A 158 -6.23 -12.16 0.35
C ARG A 158 -6.71 -10.85 -0.29
N ALA A 159 -7.31 -10.99 -1.48
CA ALA A 159 -8.01 -9.87 -2.12
C ALA A 159 -9.47 -9.80 -1.66
N CYS A 160 -9.97 -8.58 -1.50
CA CYS A 160 -11.37 -8.35 -1.14
C CYS A 160 -12.30 -8.78 -2.26
N GLY A 161 -13.26 -9.65 -1.93
CA GLY A 161 -14.30 -10.12 -2.86
C GLY A 161 -15.43 -9.11 -3.13
N GLY A 162 -15.33 -7.87 -2.61
CA GLY A 162 -16.32 -6.82 -2.90
C GLY A 162 -16.22 -6.35 -4.34
N THR A 163 -17.37 -6.20 -5.00
CA THR A 163 -17.44 -5.81 -6.41
C THR A 163 -16.64 -4.53 -6.68
N GLY A 164 -15.69 -4.61 -7.58
CA GLY A 164 -14.78 -3.54 -7.98
C GLY A 164 -13.66 -3.25 -6.98
N CYS A 165 -13.64 -3.82 -5.76
CA CYS A 165 -12.72 -3.43 -4.70
C CYS A 165 -11.27 -3.85 -4.95
N GLY A 166 -10.98 -5.14 -4.86
CA GLY A 166 -9.64 -5.71 -5.02
C GLY A 166 -8.61 -5.31 -3.97
N TRP A 167 -8.98 -4.62 -2.88
CA TRP A 167 -8.05 -4.29 -1.80
C TRP A 167 -7.52 -5.55 -1.13
N LEU A 168 -6.24 -5.52 -0.74
CA LEU A 168 -5.55 -6.63 -0.11
C LEU A 168 -5.59 -6.50 1.43
N PHE A 169 -5.57 -7.65 2.11
CA PHE A 169 -5.48 -7.73 3.56
C PHE A 169 -4.91 -9.08 4.00
N THR A 170 -4.33 -9.12 5.19
CA THR A 170 -3.90 -10.37 5.83
C THR A 170 -5.08 -11.03 6.54
N ASP A 171 -5.23 -12.34 6.37
CA ASP A 171 -6.28 -13.14 7.03
C ASP A 171 -5.73 -14.51 7.49
N PRO A 172 -5.00 -14.56 8.60
CA PRO A 172 -4.50 -15.82 9.16
C PRO A 172 -5.60 -16.83 9.52
N SER A 173 -6.80 -16.32 9.80
CA SER A 173 -7.95 -17.15 10.16
C SER A 173 -8.71 -17.74 8.98
N HIS A 174 -8.43 -17.27 7.76
CA HIS A 174 -9.16 -17.59 6.53
C HIS A 174 -10.69 -17.36 6.58
N ARG A 175 -11.16 -16.43 7.46
CA ARG A 175 -12.59 -16.14 7.68
C ARG A 175 -13.06 -14.85 7.03
N ARG A 176 -12.14 -13.92 6.69
CA ARG A 176 -12.49 -12.64 6.09
C ARG A 176 -12.78 -12.81 4.59
N ARG A 177 -13.92 -12.32 4.16
CA ARG A 177 -14.28 -12.20 2.73
C ARG A 177 -14.08 -10.79 2.19
N TRP A 178 -14.02 -9.79 3.09
CA TRP A 178 -14.03 -8.36 2.80
C TRP A 178 -12.86 -7.67 3.49
N CYS A 179 -12.29 -6.67 2.84
CA CYS A 179 -11.29 -5.81 3.47
C CYS A 179 -11.84 -5.11 4.72
N SER A 180 -13.16 -4.83 4.74
CA SER A 180 -13.89 -4.32 5.89
C SER A 180 -15.36 -4.73 5.82
N MET A 181 -15.91 -5.19 6.95
CA MET A 181 -17.36 -5.43 7.07
C MET A 181 -18.16 -4.14 6.98
N GLN A 182 -17.65 -3.06 7.56
CA GLN A 182 -18.32 -1.76 7.61
C GLN A 182 -18.58 -1.18 6.22
N TRP A 183 -17.66 -1.39 5.27
CA TRP A 183 -17.78 -0.84 3.90
C TRP A 183 -18.11 -1.92 2.88
N CYS A 184 -17.18 -2.79 2.54
CA CYS A 184 -17.43 -3.78 1.50
C CYS A 184 -18.47 -4.81 1.89
N GLY A 185 -18.44 -5.30 3.14
CA GLY A 185 -19.43 -6.27 3.62
C GLY A 185 -20.85 -5.71 3.61
N ASN A 186 -21.05 -4.49 4.12
CA ASN A 186 -22.37 -3.86 4.13
C ASN A 186 -22.85 -3.49 2.71
N ARG A 187 -21.95 -3.01 1.84
CA ARG A 187 -22.29 -2.72 0.44
C ARG A 187 -22.78 -3.99 -0.29
N GLU A 188 -22.11 -5.11 -0.11
CA GLU A 188 -22.52 -6.37 -0.74
C GLU A 188 -23.79 -6.96 -0.14
N LYS A 189 -24.05 -6.74 1.16
CA LYS A 189 -25.36 -7.07 1.76
C LYS A 189 -26.48 -6.24 1.14
N ALA A 190 -26.31 -4.93 1.01
CA ALA A 190 -27.30 -4.04 0.39
C ALA A 190 -27.58 -4.43 -1.08
N ARG A 191 -26.56 -4.73 -1.87
CA ARG A 191 -26.72 -5.19 -3.26
C ARG A 191 -27.53 -6.48 -3.35
N ARG A 192 -27.22 -7.47 -2.51
CA ARG A 192 -28.00 -8.73 -2.48
C ARG A 192 -29.45 -8.52 -2.08
N HIS A 193 -29.70 -7.58 -1.15
CA HIS A 193 -31.06 -7.24 -0.74
C HIS A 193 -31.84 -6.59 -1.88
N ALA A 194 -31.23 -5.63 -2.58
CA ALA A 194 -31.84 -4.97 -3.75
C ALA A 194 -32.15 -5.97 -4.89
N ALA A 195 -31.22 -6.88 -5.20
CA ALA A 195 -31.42 -7.90 -6.22
C ALA A 195 -32.60 -8.82 -5.90
N ARG A 196 -32.76 -9.25 -4.64
CA ARG A 196 -33.91 -10.07 -4.21
C ARG A 196 -35.24 -9.33 -4.32
N ALA A 197 -35.25 -8.04 -3.98
CA ALA A 197 -36.47 -7.22 -4.07
C ALA A 197 -36.93 -7.01 -5.53
N VAL A 198 -36.02 -6.98 -6.49
CA VAL A 198 -36.34 -6.89 -7.92
C VAL A 198 -36.94 -8.22 -8.43
N HIS A 199 -36.33 -9.37 -8.10
CA HIS A 199 -36.83 -10.68 -8.52
C HIS A 199 -38.17 -11.02 -7.91
N GLY A 200 -38.45 -10.60 -6.66
CA GLY A 200 -39.75 -10.81 -6.02
C GLY A 200 -40.90 -9.99 -6.64
N ARG A 201 -40.58 -8.88 -7.33
CA ARG A 201 -41.60 -8.04 -8.03
C ARG A 201 -41.87 -8.48 -9.47
N THR A 202 -41.03 -9.28 -10.06
CA THR A 202 -41.26 -9.83 -11.43
C THR A 202 -41.95 -11.19 -11.40
N ALA A 203 -42.17 -11.77 -10.24
CA ALA A 203 -42.81 -13.08 -10.05
C ALA A 203 -44.32 -12.96 -9.62
N THR A 204 -44.88 -11.75 -9.58
CA THR A 204 -46.29 -11.45 -9.37
C THR A 204 -46.88 -10.76 -10.60
#